data_5708484552711ea6511013bd294e7464
#
_entry.id   5708484552711ea6511013bd294e7464
#
_cell.length_a   1.000
_cell.length_b   1.000
_cell.length_c   1.000
_cell.angle_alpha   90.00
_cell.angle_beta   90.00
_cell.angle_gamma   90.00
#
_symmetry.space_group_name_H-M   'P 1'
#
loop_
_entity.id
_entity.type
_entity.pdbx_description
1 polymer ?
#
loop_
_entity_poly.entity_id
_entity_poly.type
_entity_poly.pdbx_seq_one_letter_code
_entity_poly.pdbx_strand_id
1 'polypeptide(L)'
;MDSMKWKKTSRQLIEIFNDVVPEDKGVDRRKMFGYPCAFKNGNMFMGLHQKNMFLRLSKEDREAFLQLDQASQFEPMPGRIMREYVVIPFWILKDKEKLKEWIRKSLAYVSSLPPKPRKKQKSVNR
;
A
#
# COMPACT_ATOMS: atom_id res chain seq x y z
N MET A 1 -25.61 -3.39 7.16
CA MET A 1 -25.26 -3.56 7.19
C MET A 1 -24.47 -4.06 6.74
N ASP A 2 -24.29 -4.21 6.31
CA ASP A 2 -23.59 -4.61 5.84
C ASP A 2 -22.43 -4.76 6.12
N SER A 3 -22.13 -4.47 6.43
CA SER A 3 -20.94 -4.26 6.88
C SER A 3 -20.26 -5.45 7.08
N MET A 4 -20.69 -6.40 7.43
CA MET A 4 -20.05 -7.50 7.70
C MET A 4 -19.38 -8.06 6.70
N LYS A 5 -19.64 -7.91 5.64
CA LYS A 5 -18.90 -8.42 4.68
C LYS A 5 -17.69 -7.82 4.64
N TRP A 6 -17.41 -7.19 5.46
CA TRP A 6 -16.32 -6.50 5.46
C TRP A 6 -15.11 -7.08 5.31
N LYS A 7 -14.90 -8.20 5.44
CA LYS A 7 -13.65 -8.81 5.25
C LYS A 7 -13.20 -8.60 3.86
N LYS A 8 -14.05 -8.30 2.94
CA LYS A 8 -13.63 -8.08 1.59
C LYS A 8 -13.38 -6.66 1.30
N THR A 9 -12.52 -6.38 0.37
CA THR A 9 -12.25 -5.03 -0.09
C THR A 9 -13.40 -4.62 -0.99
N SER A 10 -13.91 -3.42 -0.85
CA SER A 10 -15.02 -2.96 -1.65
C SER A 10 -14.60 -2.73 -3.09
N ARG A 11 -15.55 -2.83 -4.00
CA ARG A 11 -15.28 -2.58 -5.39
C ARG A 11 -14.80 -1.14 -5.57
N GLN A 12 -15.37 -0.20 -4.85
CA GLN A 12 -14.99 1.18 -4.96
C GLN A 12 -13.52 1.39 -4.58
N LEU A 13 -13.05 0.74 -3.55
CA LEU A 13 -11.66 0.87 -3.13
C LEU A 13 -10.73 0.24 -4.17
N ILE A 14 -11.15 -0.87 -4.77
CA ILE A 14 -10.36 -1.52 -5.80
C ILE A 14 -10.26 -0.60 -7.01
N GLU A 15 -11.33 0.11 -7.36
CA GLU A 15 -11.32 1.04 -8.47
C GLU A 15 -10.38 2.20 -8.20
N ILE A 16 -10.36 2.71 -6.96
CA ILE A 16 -9.44 3.78 -6.61
C ILE A 16 -8.00 3.28 -6.76
N PHE A 17 -7.73 2.08 -6.25
CA PHE A 17 -6.38 1.52 -6.33
C PHE A 17 -5.94 1.41 -7.79
N ASN A 18 -6.79 0.84 -8.63
CA ASN A 18 -6.43 0.65 -10.03
C ASN A 18 -6.23 1.98 -10.75
N ASP A 19 -6.91 3.01 -10.31
CA ASP A 19 -6.81 4.31 -10.95
C ASP A 19 -5.54 5.05 -10.55
N VAL A 20 -5.04 4.85 -9.35
CA VAL A 20 -3.90 5.61 -8.85
C VAL A 20 -2.58 4.87 -8.82
N VAL A 21 -2.57 3.56 -9.02
CA VAL A 21 -1.31 2.84 -8.96
C VAL A 21 -0.44 3.29 -10.15
N PRO A 22 0.80 3.65 -9.93
CA PRO A 22 1.65 4.15 -11.02
C PRO A 22 1.97 3.08 -12.04
N GLU A 23 2.13 3.48 -13.27
CA GLU A 23 2.50 2.56 -14.32
C GLU A 23 3.94 2.75 -14.75
N ASP A 24 4.82 2.89 -13.81
CA ASP A 24 6.22 3.08 -14.09
C ASP A 24 6.92 1.78 -14.36
N LYS A 25 8.07 1.85 -15.03
CA LYS A 25 8.86 0.70 -15.28
C LYS A 25 9.27 0.11 -13.96
N GLY A 26 9.22 -1.17 -13.81
CA GLY A 26 9.60 -1.83 -12.56
C GLY A 26 8.48 -1.94 -11.56
N VAL A 27 7.32 -1.39 -11.86
CA VAL A 27 6.17 -1.54 -10.97
C VAL A 27 5.39 -2.77 -11.38
N ASP A 28 5.20 -3.69 -10.43
CA ASP A 28 4.45 -4.91 -10.63
C ASP A 28 3.20 -4.89 -9.81
N ARG A 29 2.09 -5.32 -10.37
CA ARG A 29 0.87 -5.49 -9.61
C ARG A 29 0.76 -6.94 -9.24
N ARG A 30 0.44 -7.23 -8.00
CA ARG A 30 0.30 -8.60 -7.53
C ARG A 30 -0.84 -8.66 -6.54
N LYS A 31 -1.07 -9.83 -5.97
CA LYS A 31 -2.04 -9.97 -4.91
C LYS A 31 -1.34 -10.56 -3.70
N MET A 32 -1.73 -10.11 -2.52
CA MET A 32 -1.19 -10.64 -1.31
C MET A 32 -2.37 -10.96 -0.45
N PHE A 33 -2.57 -12.23 -0.08
CA PHE A 33 -3.71 -12.70 0.66
C PHE A 33 -5.02 -12.34 -0.07
N GLY A 34 -4.96 -12.35 -1.40
CA GLY A 34 -6.16 -12.06 -2.20
C GLY A 34 -6.42 -10.57 -2.44
N TYR A 35 -5.62 -9.69 -1.86
CA TYR A 35 -5.84 -8.26 -2.04
C TYR A 35 -4.83 -7.65 -3.01
N PRO A 36 -5.24 -6.71 -3.84
CA PRO A 36 -4.31 -6.08 -4.79
C PRO A 36 -3.18 -5.35 -4.07
N CYS A 37 -1.99 -5.43 -4.61
CA CYS A 37 -0.86 -4.67 -4.08
C CYS A 37 0.10 -4.37 -5.21
N ALA A 38 1.04 -3.49 -4.99
CA ALA A 38 2.01 -3.08 -6.01
C ALA A 38 3.41 -3.04 -5.42
N PHE A 39 4.37 -3.47 -6.24
CA PHE A 39 5.76 -3.54 -5.84
C PHE A 39 6.60 -2.75 -6.83
N LYS A 40 7.70 -2.20 -6.38
CA LYS A 40 8.65 -1.56 -7.27
C LYS A 40 9.99 -2.25 -7.03
N ASN A 41 10.54 -2.86 -8.07
CA ASN A 41 11.81 -3.59 -7.97
C ASN A 41 11.76 -4.61 -6.84
N GLY A 42 10.62 -5.25 -6.65
CA GLY A 42 10.47 -6.28 -5.63
C GLY A 42 10.11 -5.79 -4.24
N ASN A 43 10.02 -4.46 -4.05
CA ASN A 43 9.66 -3.91 -2.75
C ASN A 43 8.23 -3.41 -2.79
N MET A 44 7.38 -3.94 -1.89
CA MET A 44 5.98 -3.55 -1.87
C MET A 44 5.86 -2.11 -1.39
N PHE A 45 5.10 -1.29 -2.06
CA PHE A 45 4.95 0.09 -1.65
C PHE A 45 3.51 0.53 -1.42
N MET A 46 2.54 -0.19 -1.93
CA MET A 46 1.15 0.15 -1.65
C MET A 46 0.29 -1.08 -1.82
N GLY A 47 -0.87 -1.08 -1.22
CA GLY A 47 -1.78 -2.19 -1.39
C GLY A 47 -3.06 -1.99 -0.63
N LEU A 48 -3.96 -2.97 -0.74
CA LEU A 48 -5.22 -2.96 -0.05
C LEU A 48 -5.24 -4.09 0.97
N HIS A 49 -5.95 -3.88 2.06
CA HIS A 49 -6.14 -4.91 3.05
C HIS A 49 -7.50 -4.64 3.68
N GLN A 50 -8.44 -5.53 3.47
CA GLN A 50 -9.81 -5.36 3.95
C GLN A 50 -10.35 -4.01 3.43
N LYS A 51 -10.72 -3.10 4.26
CA LYS A 51 -11.26 -1.83 3.81
C LYS A 51 -10.23 -0.72 3.80
N ASN A 52 -8.98 -1.04 3.91
CA ASN A 52 -7.91 -0.04 3.99
C ASN A 52 -6.98 -0.06 2.80
N MET A 53 -6.45 1.10 2.47
CA MET A 53 -5.34 1.20 1.52
C MET A 53 -4.12 1.62 2.34
N PHE A 54 -2.98 0.98 2.09
CA PHE A 54 -1.77 1.32 2.84
C PHE A 54 -0.65 1.73 1.89
N LEU A 55 0.29 2.53 2.43
CA LEU A 55 1.47 2.95 1.69
C LEU A 55 2.69 2.77 2.56
N ARG A 56 3.83 2.49 1.93
CA ARG A 56 5.10 2.40 2.63
C ARG A 56 5.80 3.74 2.46
N LEU A 57 6.22 4.38 3.53
CA LEU A 57 6.84 5.69 3.47
C LEU A 57 8.18 5.71 4.19
N SER A 58 9.06 6.62 3.77
CA SER A 58 10.32 6.80 4.46
C SER A 58 10.03 7.32 5.86
N LYS A 59 11.01 7.28 6.73
CA LYS A 59 10.82 7.72 8.09
C LYS A 59 10.31 9.15 8.15
N GLU A 60 10.90 10.06 7.40
CA GLU A 60 10.48 11.42 7.39
C GLU A 60 9.08 11.62 6.89
N ASP A 61 8.74 11.01 5.77
CA ASP A 61 7.41 11.16 5.21
C ASP A 61 6.38 10.48 6.10
N ARG A 62 6.75 9.38 6.74
CA ARG A 62 5.84 8.67 7.62
C ARG A 62 5.51 9.52 8.84
N GLU A 63 6.52 10.19 9.40
CA GLU A 63 6.29 11.02 10.56
C GLU A 63 5.36 12.18 10.20
N ALA A 64 5.54 12.76 9.03
CA ALA A 64 4.66 13.83 8.59
C ALA A 64 3.25 13.31 8.34
N PHE A 65 3.15 12.14 7.71
CA PHE A 65 1.85 11.57 7.40
C PHE A 65 1.06 11.25 8.66
N LEU A 66 1.73 10.73 9.67
CA LEU A 66 1.04 10.34 10.90
C LEU A 66 0.53 11.54 11.71
N GLN A 67 0.93 12.76 11.35
CA GLN A 67 0.39 13.94 11.99
C GLN A 67 -0.94 14.34 11.35
N LEU A 68 -1.30 13.75 10.22
CA LEU A 68 -2.53 14.11 9.55
C LEU A 68 -3.73 13.50 10.27
N ASP A 69 -4.86 14.14 10.13
CA ASP A 69 -6.07 13.69 10.79
C ASP A 69 -6.43 12.27 10.37
N GLN A 70 -6.72 11.43 11.31
CA GLN A 70 -7.13 10.04 11.09
C GLN A 70 -6.09 9.13 10.44
N ALA A 71 -4.85 9.59 10.34
CA ALA A 71 -3.79 8.74 9.83
C ALA A 71 -3.38 7.76 10.92
N SER A 72 -2.95 6.57 10.53
CA SER A 72 -2.50 5.58 11.50
C SER A 72 -1.50 4.63 10.85
N GLN A 73 -0.78 3.90 11.67
CA GLN A 73 0.12 2.91 11.15
C GLN A 73 -0.66 1.69 10.75
N PHE A 74 -0.13 0.93 9.80
CA PHE A 74 -0.82 -0.24 9.30
C PHE A 74 -0.61 -1.40 10.27
N GLU A 75 -1.71 -1.96 10.74
CA GLU A 75 -1.65 -3.06 11.68
C GLU A 75 -2.62 -4.11 11.18
N PRO A 76 -2.18 -4.99 10.26
CA PRO A 76 -3.08 -5.96 9.65
C PRO A 76 -3.71 -6.94 10.63
N MET A 77 -3.03 -7.20 11.74
CA MET A 77 -3.57 -8.04 12.77
C MET A 77 -3.23 -7.43 14.10
N PRO A 78 -4.03 -7.64 15.12
CA PRO A 78 -3.75 -7.04 16.43
C PRO A 78 -2.33 -7.36 16.90
N GLY A 79 -1.60 -6.35 17.26
CA GLY A 79 -0.24 -6.50 17.74
C GLY A 79 0.82 -6.62 16.67
N ARG A 80 0.43 -6.70 15.38
CA ARG A 80 1.40 -6.84 14.35
C ARG A 80 1.48 -5.57 13.56
N ILE A 81 2.23 -4.62 13.99
CA ILE A 81 2.38 -3.33 13.33
C ILE A 81 3.44 -3.40 12.25
N MET A 82 3.09 -2.99 11.04
CA MET A 82 4.06 -2.93 9.96
C MET A 82 4.59 -1.51 9.95
N ARG A 83 5.75 -1.33 10.62
CA ARG A 83 6.29 -0.03 10.90
C ARG A 83 6.42 0.94 9.80
N GLU A 84 6.80 0.56 8.64
CA GLU A 84 7.01 1.50 7.55
C GLU A 84 5.76 1.78 6.74
N TYR A 85 4.64 1.17 7.12
CA TYR A 85 3.42 1.31 6.36
C TYR A 85 2.36 2.08 7.13
N VAL A 86 1.62 2.92 6.43
CA VAL A 86 0.56 3.72 7.05
C VAL A 86 -0.75 3.45 6.35
N VAL A 87 -1.86 3.66 7.04
CA VAL A 87 -3.19 3.50 6.47
C VAL A 87 -3.67 4.87 6.03
N ILE A 88 -4.19 4.97 4.81
CA ILE A 88 -4.62 6.24 4.26
C ILE A 88 -6.04 6.53 4.70
N PRO A 89 -6.27 7.68 5.33
CA PRO A 89 -7.63 8.00 5.78
C PRO A 89 -8.55 8.29 4.61
N PHE A 90 -9.84 8.10 4.84
CA PHE A 90 -10.83 8.24 3.79
C PHE A 90 -10.79 9.60 3.10
N TRP A 91 -10.54 10.67 3.85
CA TRP A 91 -10.56 11.99 3.24
C TRP A 91 -9.44 12.18 2.20
N ILE A 92 -8.36 11.42 2.33
CA ILE A 92 -7.30 11.46 1.32
C ILE A 92 -7.69 10.53 0.18
N LEU A 93 -8.32 9.38 0.48
CA LEU A 93 -8.72 8.46 -0.57
C LEU A 93 -9.65 9.11 -1.58
N LYS A 94 -10.48 10.04 -1.15
CA LYS A 94 -11.38 10.67 -2.09
C LYS A 94 -10.83 11.96 -2.69
N ASP A 95 -9.59 12.29 -2.41
CA ASP A 95 -8.94 13.45 -3.02
C ASP A 95 -7.82 12.90 -3.90
N LYS A 96 -8.11 12.64 -5.15
CA LYS A 96 -7.18 11.98 -6.05
C LYS A 96 -5.82 12.64 -6.14
N GLU A 97 -5.78 13.96 -6.18
CA GLU A 97 -4.51 14.65 -6.30
C GLU A 97 -3.66 14.48 -5.06
N LYS A 98 -4.27 14.56 -3.89
CA LYS A 98 -3.55 14.42 -2.66
C LYS A 98 -3.08 12.97 -2.52
N LEU A 99 -3.93 12.02 -2.89
CA LEU A 99 -3.58 10.62 -2.83
C LEU A 99 -2.39 10.32 -3.73
N LYS A 100 -2.40 10.86 -4.95
CA LYS A 100 -1.31 10.60 -5.87
C LYS A 100 -0.01 11.23 -5.37
N GLU A 101 -0.09 12.34 -4.68
CA GLU A 101 1.09 12.98 -4.14
C GLU A 101 1.77 12.07 -3.12
N TRP A 102 1.00 11.47 -2.22
CA TRP A 102 1.57 10.57 -1.23
C TRP A 102 2.07 9.27 -1.87
N ILE A 103 1.38 8.79 -2.90
CA ILE A 103 1.82 7.59 -3.60
C ILE A 103 3.17 7.86 -4.30
N ARG A 104 3.37 9.06 -4.85
CA ARG A 104 4.63 9.40 -5.47
C ARG A 104 5.76 9.39 -4.45
N LYS A 105 5.49 9.85 -3.21
CA LYS A 105 6.50 9.83 -2.18
C LYS A 105 6.84 8.39 -1.81
N SER A 106 5.84 7.53 -1.77
CA SER A 106 6.05 6.12 -1.47
C SER A 106 6.91 5.49 -2.56
N LEU A 107 6.57 5.73 -3.82
CA LEU A 107 7.30 5.16 -4.94
C LEU A 107 8.75 5.64 -4.95
N ALA A 108 8.96 6.93 -4.67
CA ALA A 108 10.31 7.47 -4.64
C ALA A 108 11.14 6.79 -3.55
N TYR A 109 10.53 6.58 -2.39
CA TYR A 109 11.25 5.93 -1.30
C TYR A 109 11.64 4.51 -1.67
N VAL A 110 10.71 3.70 -2.14
CA VAL A 110 11.05 2.31 -2.42
C VAL A 110 11.97 2.18 -3.63
N SER A 111 11.92 3.17 -4.54
CA SER A 111 12.82 3.14 -5.67
C SER A 111 14.26 3.35 -5.23
N SER A 112 14.47 3.96 -4.06
CA SER A 112 15.81 4.17 -3.55
C SER A 112 16.33 2.97 -2.78
N LEU A 113 15.48 1.98 -2.52
CA LEU A 113 15.90 0.82 -1.77
C LEU A 113 16.55 -0.20 -2.68
N PRO A 114 17.40 -1.08 -2.17
CA PRO A 114 17.99 -2.11 -3.00
C PRO A 114 16.89 -2.99 -3.58
N PRO A 115 17.02 -3.41 -4.82
CA PRO A 115 16.00 -4.27 -5.43
C PRO A 115 15.90 -5.57 -4.66
N LYS A 116 14.69 -6.12 -4.58
CA LYS A 116 14.48 -7.33 -3.87
C LYS A 116 14.08 -8.42 -4.83
N PRO A 117 14.79 -9.52 -4.92
CA PRO A 117 14.45 -10.57 -5.86
C PRO A 117 13.15 -11.27 -5.52
N ARG A 118 12.53 -11.82 -6.52
CA ARG A 118 11.29 -12.50 -6.30
C ARG A 118 11.55 -13.77 -5.55
N LYS A 119 10.77 -14.06 -4.55
CA LYS A 119 10.97 -15.21 -3.83
C LYS A 119 10.72 -16.45 -4.52
N LYS A 120 9.80 -16.60 -5.34
CA LYS A 120 9.58 -17.80 -5.93
C LYS A 120 10.74 -18.43 -6.53
N GLN A 121 11.67 -17.70 -6.84
CA GLN A 121 12.80 -18.28 -7.40
C GLN A 121 13.33 -19.32 -6.59
N LYS A 122 13.36 -19.23 -5.40
CA LYS A 122 13.91 -20.16 -4.61
C LYS A 122 13.14 -21.30 -4.52
N SER A 123 11.97 -21.25 -4.55
CA SER A 123 11.27 -22.39 -4.28
C SER A 123 11.47 -23.32 -5.37
N VAL A 124 11.88 -22.88 -6.35
CA VAL A 124 12.11 -23.73 -7.37
C VAL A 124 13.12 -24.60 -7.18
N ASN A 125 13.69 -24.49 -6.64
CA ASN A 125 14.73 -25.26 -6.59
C ASN A 125 14.85 -26.17 -5.91
N ARG A 126 14.60 -26.14 -5.81
CA ARG A 126 14.79 -26.97 -5.35
C ARG A 126 14.68 -27.64 -5.31
#